data_30de4f72c1b3f4b01531b38ecc579927
#
_entry.id   30de4f72c1b3f4b01531b38ecc579927
#
_cell.length_a   1.000
_cell.length_b   1.000
_cell.length_c   1.000
_cell.angle_alpha   90.00
_cell.angle_beta   90.00
_cell.angle_gamma   90.00
#
_symmetry.space_group_name_H-M   'P 1'
#
loop_
_entity.id
_entity.type
_entity.pdbx_description
1 polymer ?
#
loop_
_entity_poly.entity_id
_entity_poly.type
_entity_poly.pdbx_seq_one_letter_code
_entity_poly.pdbx_strand_id
1 'polypeptide(L)'
;MRSSSLRLSAALSLTACLAAAPAHAEAVCNVHAYGAKGDGVTKDTQAIQAAVDACEHKGGGIVLLSAGTYLSAPIVLKSNINLHLDKGSILLGSSDHADYPAITEFRDPGLRSLVSATNAHNVSITGEGVIDGAGQTWWEMARSIKNSGVMGSEHPRPRLVVFDHCKHILLEGITIQNSPMWQLVPYYSDDIDIRNIKVLAPAHSPNTDAVDPFSSSNIRITHLYADVGDDDIAIKSGPANSPGPDSPSRNITITDCTFLHGHGLSIGSEIAGGAQNIHAERIHFDGTDNGIRIKANRDRGNDVSHISFRDIDMKDVKNALIISEFYPKILPPDDLASAPVTRLTPHFHDITIDNLTAVGSASAGAIVGLPEAPIAGVVLHNLHISAARGLTISNAEVSGTGVQVQAAEGEPIAKQAGARVNLQ
;
A
#
# COMPACT_ATOMS: atom_id res chain seq x y z
N MET A 1 22.19 -71.86 -48.81
CA MET A 1 21.70 -72.06 -47.47
C MET A 1 22.10 -70.82 -46.64
N ARG A 2 21.19 -69.90 -46.41
CA ARG A 2 21.40 -68.73 -45.52
C ARG A 2 20.17 -68.70 -44.54
N SER A 3 20.38 -68.95 -43.31
CA SER A 3 19.38 -68.94 -42.23
C SER A 3 19.20 -67.51 -41.76
N SER A 4 17.98 -67.01 -41.83
CA SER A 4 17.59 -65.70 -41.29
C SER A 4 17.02 -65.91 -39.89
N SER A 5 17.69 -65.39 -38.90
CA SER A 5 17.23 -65.36 -37.52
C SER A 5 16.35 -64.10 -37.26
N LEU A 6 15.10 -64.29 -36.98
CA LEU A 6 14.14 -63.24 -36.54
C LEU A 6 14.42 -62.93 -35.08
N ARG A 7 14.75 -61.68 -34.77
CA ARG A 7 14.80 -61.19 -33.38
C ARG A 7 13.44 -60.55 -33.02
N LEU A 8 12.75 -61.11 -32.10
CA LEU A 8 11.54 -60.58 -31.51
C LEU A 8 11.92 -59.57 -30.40
N SER A 9 11.61 -58.28 -30.60
CA SER A 9 11.79 -57.27 -29.59
C SER A 9 10.49 -57.11 -28.79
N ALA A 10 10.48 -57.51 -27.55
CA ALA A 10 9.37 -57.28 -26.63
C ALA A 10 9.46 -55.83 -26.09
N ALA A 11 8.48 -54.99 -26.46
CA ALA A 11 8.33 -53.65 -25.88
C ALA A 11 7.57 -53.76 -24.55
N LEU A 12 8.24 -53.48 -23.46
CA LEU A 12 7.63 -53.38 -22.14
C LEU A 12 6.98 -52.02 -21.98
N SER A 13 5.67 -51.93 -22.02
CA SER A 13 4.89 -50.71 -21.74
C SER A 13 4.80 -50.48 -20.23
N LEU A 14 5.54 -49.52 -19.73
CA LEU A 14 5.45 -49.09 -18.35
C LEU A 14 4.23 -48.17 -18.22
N THR A 15 3.12 -48.67 -17.70
CA THR A 15 1.95 -47.85 -17.38
C THR A 15 2.21 -47.17 -16.01
N ALA A 16 2.57 -45.91 -16.05
CA ALA A 16 2.67 -45.08 -14.82
C ALA A 16 1.23 -44.77 -14.33
N CYS A 17 0.79 -45.42 -13.28
CA CYS A 17 -0.39 -45.02 -12.54
C CYS A 17 -0.07 -43.72 -11.80
N LEU A 18 -0.51 -42.57 -12.33
CA LEU A 18 -0.61 -41.35 -11.52
C LEU A 18 -1.69 -41.59 -10.46
N ALA A 19 -1.30 -41.88 -9.24
CA ALA A 19 -2.21 -41.83 -8.11
C ALA A 19 -2.60 -40.34 -7.91
N ALA A 20 -3.83 -39.99 -8.25
CA ALA A 20 -4.41 -38.71 -7.87
C ALA A 20 -4.46 -38.70 -6.32
N ALA A 21 -3.70 -37.82 -5.69
CA ALA A 21 -3.83 -37.58 -4.26
C ALA A 21 -5.28 -37.17 -3.97
N PRO A 22 -5.94 -37.71 -2.95
CA PRO A 22 -7.28 -37.28 -2.61
C PRO A 22 -7.26 -35.78 -2.30
N ALA A 23 -8.11 -35.01 -2.98
CA ALA A 23 -8.36 -33.63 -2.63
C ALA A 23 -8.92 -33.64 -1.20
N HIS A 24 -8.10 -33.29 -0.22
CA HIS A 24 -8.58 -33.09 1.14
C HIS A 24 -9.52 -31.89 1.11
N ALA A 25 -10.77 -32.09 1.57
CA ALA A 25 -11.68 -30.96 1.76
C ALA A 25 -11.00 -29.98 2.73
N GLU A 26 -10.98 -28.70 2.33
CA GLU A 26 -10.39 -27.64 3.13
C GLU A 26 -11.07 -27.59 4.51
N ALA A 27 -10.30 -27.58 5.59
CA ALA A 27 -10.84 -27.59 6.94
C ALA A 27 -11.57 -26.26 7.22
N VAL A 28 -12.79 -26.33 7.75
CA VAL A 28 -13.53 -25.14 8.19
C VAL A 28 -13.57 -25.12 9.72
N CYS A 29 -13.04 -24.05 10.31
CA CYS A 29 -13.02 -23.78 11.74
C CYS A 29 -13.93 -22.58 12.02
N ASN A 30 -15.23 -22.82 12.21
CA ASN A 30 -16.16 -21.78 12.57
C ASN A 30 -15.91 -21.31 14.01
N VAL A 31 -15.66 -20.01 14.21
CA VAL A 31 -15.29 -19.43 15.50
C VAL A 31 -16.32 -19.68 16.61
N HIS A 32 -17.60 -19.85 16.27
CA HIS A 32 -18.66 -20.22 17.24
C HIS A 32 -18.42 -21.60 17.87
N ALA A 33 -17.82 -22.56 17.14
CA ALA A 33 -17.50 -23.86 17.68
C ALA A 33 -16.38 -23.81 18.74
N TYR A 34 -15.65 -22.69 18.79
CA TYR A 34 -14.59 -22.41 19.78
C TYR A 34 -15.04 -21.42 20.86
N GLY A 35 -16.33 -21.06 20.88
CA GLY A 35 -16.95 -20.26 21.95
C GLY A 35 -17.16 -18.79 21.65
N ALA A 36 -16.84 -18.33 20.42
CA ALA A 36 -17.15 -16.96 20.02
C ALA A 36 -18.65 -16.65 20.08
N LYS A 37 -19.01 -15.48 20.57
CA LYS A 37 -20.40 -15.03 20.71
C LYS A 37 -20.89 -14.23 19.52
N GLY A 38 -20.04 -13.35 18.96
CA GLY A 38 -20.42 -12.46 17.87
C GLY A 38 -21.49 -11.43 18.28
N ASP A 39 -21.54 -11.06 19.56
CA ASP A 39 -22.57 -10.17 20.14
C ASP A 39 -22.12 -8.69 20.25
N GLY A 40 -20.90 -8.38 19.84
CA GLY A 40 -20.30 -7.04 19.88
C GLY A 40 -19.88 -6.56 21.27
N VAL A 41 -20.03 -7.36 22.30
CA VAL A 41 -19.74 -7.01 23.71
C VAL A 41 -18.74 -7.96 24.34
N THR A 42 -18.93 -9.26 24.12
CA THR A 42 -18.00 -10.29 24.61
C THR A 42 -16.70 -10.25 23.82
N LYS A 43 -15.54 -10.24 24.50
CA LYS A 43 -14.25 -10.36 23.82
C LYS A 43 -14.06 -11.78 23.26
N ASP A 44 -14.16 -11.92 21.95
CA ASP A 44 -14.07 -13.19 21.23
C ASP A 44 -12.64 -13.58 20.84
N THR A 45 -11.63 -12.79 21.23
CA THR A 45 -10.22 -12.98 20.84
C THR A 45 -9.73 -14.39 21.02
N GLN A 46 -9.97 -14.99 22.20
CA GLN A 46 -9.49 -16.34 22.50
C GLN A 46 -10.16 -17.41 21.63
N ALA A 47 -11.46 -17.24 21.38
CA ALA A 47 -12.21 -18.15 20.53
C ALA A 47 -11.75 -18.07 19.05
N ILE A 48 -11.52 -16.86 18.55
CA ILE A 48 -11.00 -16.66 17.19
C ILE A 48 -9.60 -17.25 17.08
N GLN A 49 -8.70 -16.97 18.03
CA GLN A 49 -7.35 -17.51 18.01
C GLN A 49 -7.35 -19.04 18.12
N ALA A 50 -8.22 -19.63 18.95
CA ALA A 50 -8.35 -21.08 19.04
C ALA A 50 -8.84 -21.72 17.74
N ALA A 51 -9.71 -21.03 16.98
CA ALA A 51 -10.12 -21.49 15.65
C ALA A 51 -8.93 -21.44 14.65
N VAL A 52 -8.12 -20.37 14.68
CA VAL A 52 -6.89 -20.26 13.87
C VAL A 52 -5.94 -21.41 14.18
N ASP A 53 -5.64 -21.64 15.46
CA ASP A 53 -4.71 -22.67 15.90
C ASP A 53 -5.23 -24.10 15.56
N ALA A 54 -6.54 -24.32 15.68
CA ALA A 54 -7.15 -25.59 15.32
C ALA A 54 -7.13 -25.87 13.80
N CYS A 55 -7.29 -24.85 12.97
CA CYS A 55 -7.13 -24.98 11.52
C CYS A 55 -5.65 -25.22 11.16
N GLU A 56 -4.71 -24.49 11.77
CA GLU A 56 -3.27 -24.72 11.56
C GLU A 56 -2.87 -26.17 11.86
N HIS A 57 -3.32 -26.74 13.00
CA HIS A 57 -3.05 -28.15 13.35
C HIS A 57 -3.59 -29.17 12.33
N LYS A 58 -4.56 -28.77 11.50
CA LYS A 58 -5.09 -29.57 10.39
C LYS A 58 -4.34 -29.36 9.08
N GLY A 59 -3.28 -28.54 9.08
CA GLY A 59 -2.50 -28.19 7.91
C GLY A 59 -2.96 -26.91 7.19
N GLY A 60 -3.93 -26.20 7.75
CA GLY A 60 -4.53 -24.98 7.22
C GLY A 60 -6.06 -25.09 7.06
N GLY A 61 -6.67 -24.05 6.53
CA GLY A 61 -8.10 -24.02 6.25
C GLY A 61 -8.77 -22.67 6.48
N ILE A 62 -10.08 -22.68 6.46
CA ILE A 62 -10.93 -21.49 6.59
C ILE A 62 -11.28 -21.28 8.07
N VAL A 63 -10.87 -20.15 8.62
CA VAL A 63 -11.37 -19.63 9.89
C VAL A 63 -12.57 -18.77 9.61
N LEU A 64 -13.77 -19.29 9.91
CA LEU A 64 -15.03 -18.68 9.48
C LEU A 64 -15.65 -17.82 10.57
N LEU A 65 -15.80 -16.52 10.27
CA LEU A 65 -16.64 -15.59 11.02
C LEU A 65 -17.99 -15.46 10.29
N SER A 66 -19.03 -16.11 10.82
CA SER A 66 -20.39 -15.96 10.32
C SER A 66 -20.97 -14.58 10.68
N ALA A 67 -22.16 -14.23 10.19
CA ALA A 67 -22.78 -12.95 10.51
C ALA A 67 -22.85 -12.70 12.04
N GLY A 68 -22.39 -11.53 12.48
CA GLY A 68 -22.27 -11.13 13.88
C GLY A 68 -21.15 -10.10 14.09
N THR A 69 -21.04 -9.53 15.28
CA THR A 69 -19.99 -8.55 15.63
C THR A 69 -19.04 -9.17 16.66
N TYR A 70 -17.82 -9.44 16.28
CA TYR A 70 -16.82 -10.12 17.10
C TYR A 70 -15.83 -9.07 17.65
N LEU A 71 -16.07 -8.64 18.91
CA LEU A 71 -15.13 -7.75 19.60
C LEU A 71 -13.83 -8.49 19.91
N SER A 72 -12.71 -7.97 19.46
CA SER A 72 -11.42 -8.66 19.58
C SER A 72 -10.26 -7.72 19.94
N ALA A 73 -9.36 -8.21 20.77
CA ALA A 73 -7.98 -7.78 20.84
C ALA A 73 -7.20 -8.40 19.66
N PRO A 74 -5.88 -8.11 19.49
CA PRO A 74 -5.07 -8.64 18.40
C PRO A 74 -5.15 -10.17 18.22
N ILE A 75 -5.28 -10.60 16.96
CA ILE A 75 -5.22 -12.01 16.55
C ILE A 75 -4.03 -12.22 15.59
N VAL A 76 -3.47 -13.44 15.59
CA VAL A 76 -2.32 -13.80 14.78
C VAL A 76 -2.70 -14.93 13.83
N LEU A 77 -2.67 -14.64 12.53
CA LEU A 77 -2.86 -15.66 11.50
C LEU A 77 -1.59 -16.47 11.28
N LYS A 78 -1.77 -17.68 10.78
CA LYS A 78 -0.72 -18.66 10.52
C LYS A 78 -0.66 -19.02 9.05
N SER A 79 0.35 -19.79 8.65
CA SER A 79 0.44 -20.31 7.27
C SER A 79 -0.78 -21.16 6.90
N ASN A 80 -1.18 -21.06 5.64
CA ASN A 80 -2.31 -21.77 5.06
C ASN A 80 -3.68 -21.45 5.70
N ILE A 81 -3.84 -20.28 6.30
CA ILE A 81 -5.09 -19.82 6.91
C ILE A 81 -5.78 -18.79 6.01
N ASN A 82 -7.04 -19.04 5.76
CA ASN A 82 -7.98 -18.06 5.23
C ASN A 82 -8.90 -17.57 6.35
N LEU A 83 -8.74 -16.32 6.79
CA LEU A 83 -9.72 -15.65 7.64
C LEU A 83 -10.89 -15.21 6.75
N HIS A 84 -12.00 -15.94 6.82
CA HIS A 84 -13.16 -15.66 6.00
C HIS A 84 -14.26 -14.96 6.80
N LEU A 85 -14.63 -13.77 6.35
CA LEU A 85 -15.65 -12.93 6.94
C LEU A 85 -16.92 -13.00 6.07
N ASP A 86 -17.92 -13.75 6.52
CA ASP A 86 -19.21 -13.79 5.82
C ASP A 86 -19.86 -12.40 5.75
N LYS A 87 -20.75 -12.23 4.79
CA LYS A 87 -21.58 -11.02 4.72
C LYS A 87 -22.34 -10.79 6.04
N GLY A 88 -22.18 -9.58 6.59
CA GLY A 88 -22.78 -9.20 7.88
C GLY A 88 -21.92 -9.59 9.10
N SER A 89 -20.73 -10.13 8.91
CA SER A 89 -19.76 -10.27 9.99
C SER A 89 -18.90 -9.01 10.13
N ILE A 90 -18.58 -8.66 11.37
CA ILE A 90 -17.70 -7.54 11.73
C ILE A 90 -16.68 -8.07 12.73
N LEU A 91 -15.40 -8.04 12.37
CA LEU A 91 -14.29 -8.16 13.31
C LEU A 91 -14.01 -6.76 13.87
N LEU A 92 -14.46 -6.50 15.09
CA LEU A 92 -14.39 -5.20 15.75
C LEU A 92 -13.17 -5.14 16.69
N GLY A 93 -12.24 -4.24 16.44
CA GLY A 93 -11.11 -3.99 17.32
C GLY A 93 -11.54 -3.42 18.68
N SER A 94 -10.86 -3.85 19.74
CA SER A 94 -11.07 -3.29 21.07
C SER A 94 -10.69 -1.80 21.10
N SER A 95 -11.53 -0.98 21.71
CA SER A 95 -11.19 0.42 22.02
C SER A 95 -10.37 0.59 23.30
N ASP A 96 -10.15 -0.48 24.05
CA ASP A 96 -9.25 -0.50 25.21
C ASP A 96 -7.80 -0.60 24.74
N HIS A 97 -7.04 0.46 24.93
CA HIS A 97 -5.63 0.52 24.50
C HIS A 97 -4.74 -0.52 25.20
N ALA A 98 -5.13 -0.98 26.40
CA ALA A 98 -4.40 -2.01 27.14
C ALA A 98 -4.48 -3.40 26.48
N ASP A 99 -5.43 -3.63 25.58
CA ASP A 99 -5.55 -4.88 24.83
C ASP A 99 -4.48 -5.05 23.74
N TYR A 100 -3.73 -4.00 23.41
CA TYR A 100 -2.71 -4.01 22.36
C TYR A 100 -1.31 -4.10 22.96
N PRO A 101 -0.68 -5.28 22.98
CA PRO A 101 0.63 -5.46 23.56
C PRO A 101 1.70 -4.71 22.79
N ALA A 102 2.65 -4.12 23.53
CA ALA A 102 3.83 -3.49 22.95
C ALA A 102 4.71 -4.55 22.26
N ILE A 103 5.18 -4.23 21.07
CA ILE A 103 6.08 -5.05 20.26
C ILE A 103 7.16 -4.16 19.62
N THR A 104 8.17 -4.78 19.02
CA THR A 104 8.99 -4.12 18.00
C THR A 104 8.33 -4.38 16.65
N GLU A 105 7.92 -3.32 15.95
CA GLU A 105 7.31 -3.39 14.63
C GLU A 105 8.09 -2.46 13.68
N PHE A 106 8.47 -2.97 12.50
CA PHE A 106 9.26 -2.22 11.51
C PHE A 106 10.55 -1.60 12.06
N ARG A 107 11.20 -2.29 13.01
CA ARG A 107 12.42 -1.90 13.73
C ARG A 107 12.24 -0.79 14.79
N ASP A 108 11.01 -0.36 15.05
CA ASP A 108 10.68 0.67 16.02
C ASP A 108 9.71 0.13 17.10
N PRO A 109 9.62 0.80 18.27
CA PRO A 109 8.55 0.50 19.23
C PRO A 109 7.17 0.67 18.59
N GLY A 110 6.31 -0.35 18.76
CA GLY A 110 4.97 -0.37 18.19
C GLY A 110 3.97 -1.11 19.09
N LEU A 111 2.74 -1.16 18.64
CA LEU A 111 1.68 -1.98 19.24
C LEU A 111 1.24 -3.03 18.21
N ARG A 112 0.92 -4.23 18.70
CA ARG A 112 0.47 -5.31 17.82
C ARG A 112 -0.82 -4.92 17.10
N SER A 113 -0.83 -5.08 15.78
CA SER A 113 -1.99 -4.84 14.92
C SER A 113 -3.14 -5.79 15.24
N LEU A 114 -4.39 -5.36 14.96
CA LEU A 114 -5.58 -6.17 15.22
C LEU A 114 -5.52 -7.53 14.53
N VAL A 115 -5.09 -7.56 13.28
CA VAL A 115 -4.84 -8.80 12.52
C VAL A 115 -3.39 -8.79 12.05
N SER A 116 -2.63 -9.82 12.38
CA SER A 116 -1.24 -9.93 11.92
C SER A 116 -0.88 -11.34 11.47
N ALA A 117 0.09 -11.43 10.57
CA ALA A 117 0.80 -12.67 10.28
C ALA A 117 2.30 -12.36 10.18
N THR A 118 3.15 -13.25 10.67
CA THR A 118 4.61 -13.09 10.62
C THR A 118 5.26 -14.36 10.13
N ASN A 119 6.16 -14.25 9.14
CA ASN A 119 6.86 -15.40 8.52
C ASN A 119 5.91 -16.48 8.01
N ALA A 120 4.70 -16.12 7.59
CA ALA A 120 3.67 -17.02 7.13
C ALA A 120 3.57 -17.07 5.60
N HIS A 121 2.97 -18.12 5.08
CA HIS A 121 2.71 -18.27 3.64
C HIS A 121 1.30 -18.78 3.38
N ASN A 122 0.76 -18.49 2.19
CA ASN A 122 -0.61 -18.82 1.80
C ASN A 122 -1.62 -18.28 2.83
N VAL A 123 -1.53 -16.99 3.14
CA VAL A 123 -2.43 -16.34 4.09
C VAL A 123 -3.45 -15.52 3.32
N SER A 124 -4.70 -15.69 3.64
CA SER A 124 -5.75 -14.89 3.01
C SER A 124 -6.75 -14.30 3.99
N ILE A 125 -7.34 -13.19 3.60
CA ILE A 125 -8.50 -12.57 4.25
C ILE A 125 -9.54 -12.34 3.17
N THR A 126 -10.67 -13.02 3.25
CA THR A 126 -11.67 -13.03 2.17
C THR A 126 -13.09 -12.88 2.69
N GLY A 127 -14.02 -12.63 1.79
CA GLY A 127 -15.46 -12.56 2.09
C GLY A 127 -16.07 -11.19 1.83
N GLU A 128 -17.24 -10.94 2.40
CA GLU A 128 -17.98 -9.67 2.26
C GLU A 128 -18.19 -8.96 3.61
N GLY A 129 -17.47 -9.39 4.65
CA GLY A 129 -17.54 -8.80 5.99
C GLY A 129 -16.62 -7.60 6.17
N VAL A 130 -16.50 -7.14 7.41
CA VAL A 130 -15.83 -5.90 7.78
C VAL A 130 -14.75 -6.19 8.84
N ILE A 131 -13.57 -5.57 8.69
CA ILE A 131 -12.59 -5.41 9.76
C ILE A 131 -12.62 -3.94 10.18
N ASP A 132 -13.04 -3.67 11.41
CA ASP A 132 -13.18 -2.31 11.96
C ASP A 132 -12.19 -2.11 13.13
N GLY A 133 -11.30 -1.16 12.98
CA GLY A 133 -10.26 -0.88 13.96
C GLY A 133 -10.70 -0.05 15.17
N ALA A 134 -11.93 0.45 15.20
CA ALA A 134 -12.47 1.31 16.27
C ALA A 134 -11.52 2.48 16.64
N GLY A 135 -10.91 3.14 15.64
CA GLY A 135 -9.79 4.07 15.81
C GLY A 135 -10.06 5.38 16.51
N GLN A 136 -11.32 5.73 16.84
CA GLN A 136 -11.71 7.04 17.33
C GLN A 136 -10.88 7.53 18.54
N THR A 137 -10.73 6.70 19.57
CA THR A 137 -9.98 7.07 20.79
C THR A 137 -8.49 7.25 20.53
N TRP A 138 -7.95 6.50 19.57
CA TRP A 138 -6.57 6.63 19.09
C TRP A 138 -6.33 7.94 18.34
N TRP A 139 -7.28 8.36 17.50
CA TRP A 139 -7.19 9.63 16.79
C TRP A 139 -7.29 10.84 17.74
N GLU A 140 -8.12 10.76 18.76
CA GLU A 140 -8.21 11.78 19.81
C GLU A 140 -6.88 11.90 20.56
N MET A 141 -6.28 10.79 20.95
CA MET A 141 -4.94 10.75 21.56
C MET A 141 -3.89 11.36 20.62
N ALA A 142 -3.85 10.95 19.34
CA ALA A 142 -2.88 11.45 18.37
C ALA A 142 -2.97 12.97 18.16
N ARG A 143 -4.20 13.53 18.10
CA ARG A 143 -4.43 14.97 18.00
C ARG A 143 -3.96 15.71 19.25
N SER A 144 -4.25 15.16 20.42
CA SER A 144 -3.81 15.73 21.71
C SER A 144 -2.28 15.81 21.78
N ILE A 145 -1.59 14.73 21.41
CA ILE A 145 -0.11 14.67 21.39
C ILE A 145 0.46 15.68 20.39
N LYS A 146 -0.06 15.74 19.18
CA LYS A 146 0.37 16.72 18.17
C LYS A 146 0.23 18.16 18.67
N ASN A 147 -0.85 18.47 19.36
CA ASN A 147 -1.11 19.79 19.91
C ASN A 147 -0.23 20.13 21.12
N SER A 148 0.27 19.13 21.86
CA SER A 148 1.17 19.31 23.00
C SER A 148 2.64 19.53 22.59
N GLY A 149 2.98 19.28 21.31
CA GLY A 149 4.35 19.37 20.80
C GLY A 149 5.23 18.17 21.16
N VAL A 150 4.68 17.12 21.79
CA VAL A 150 5.39 15.87 22.06
C VAL A 150 5.57 15.07 20.77
N MET A 151 6.68 14.33 20.65
CA MET A 151 6.93 13.49 19.49
C MET A 151 5.95 12.31 19.45
N GLY A 152 5.24 12.14 18.34
CA GLY A 152 4.23 11.08 18.18
C GLY A 152 4.77 9.66 18.27
N SER A 153 6.09 9.46 18.02
CA SER A 153 6.75 8.15 18.14
C SER A 153 6.82 7.61 19.58
N GLU A 154 6.70 8.47 20.58
CA GLU A 154 6.65 8.05 22.00
C GLU A 154 5.29 7.42 22.38
N HIS A 155 4.28 7.58 21.54
CA HIS A 155 2.94 7.09 21.75
C HIS A 155 2.46 6.30 20.52
N PRO A 156 2.95 5.08 20.33
CA PRO A 156 2.62 4.28 19.16
C PRO A 156 1.12 3.94 19.13
N ARG A 157 0.59 3.84 17.92
CA ARG A 157 -0.77 3.36 17.64
C ARG A 157 -0.69 2.05 16.86
N PRO A 158 -1.56 1.07 17.10
CA PRO A 158 -1.57 -0.16 16.32
C PRO A 158 -1.99 0.12 14.87
N ARG A 159 -1.42 -0.60 13.94
CA ARG A 159 -1.95 -0.75 12.58
C ARG A 159 -3.13 -1.73 12.58
N LEU A 160 -3.89 -1.81 11.50
CA LEU A 160 -5.06 -2.68 11.50
C LEU A 160 -4.71 -4.10 11.02
N VAL A 161 -4.15 -4.23 9.82
CA VAL A 161 -3.76 -5.52 9.22
C VAL A 161 -2.30 -5.44 8.80
N VAL A 162 -1.46 -6.35 9.31
CA VAL A 162 -0.02 -6.40 8.99
C VAL A 162 0.40 -7.81 8.58
N PHE A 163 1.06 -7.90 7.43
CA PHE A 163 1.74 -9.10 6.97
C PHE A 163 3.25 -8.85 6.98
N ASP A 164 3.96 -9.45 7.92
CA ASP A 164 5.39 -9.24 8.15
C ASP A 164 6.20 -10.46 7.68
N HIS A 165 7.06 -10.29 6.66
CA HIS A 165 7.84 -11.35 6.03
C HIS A 165 6.98 -12.54 5.54
N CYS A 166 5.80 -12.24 4.98
CA CYS A 166 4.86 -13.24 4.47
C CYS A 166 4.97 -13.43 2.96
N LYS A 167 4.45 -14.57 2.46
CA LYS A 167 4.40 -14.88 1.02
C LYS A 167 3.05 -15.44 0.61
N HIS A 168 2.66 -15.18 -0.66
CA HIS A 168 1.39 -15.64 -1.22
C HIS A 168 0.21 -15.17 -0.38
N ILE A 169 0.01 -13.84 -0.38
CA ILE A 169 -1.03 -13.17 0.39
C ILE A 169 -2.19 -12.81 -0.52
N LEU A 170 -3.41 -13.07 -0.09
CA LEU A 170 -4.64 -12.68 -0.78
C LEU A 170 -5.56 -11.89 0.15
N LEU A 171 -5.99 -10.70 -0.29
CA LEU A 171 -7.14 -9.99 0.30
C LEU A 171 -8.20 -9.80 -0.76
N GLU A 172 -9.44 -10.24 -0.48
CA GLU A 172 -10.51 -10.18 -1.47
C GLU A 172 -11.89 -9.92 -0.86
N GLY A 173 -12.59 -8.94 -1.41
CA GLY A 173 -14.04 -8.71 -1.20
C GLY A 173 -14.40 -7.98 0.09
N ILE A 174 -13.52 -7.90 1.07
CA ILE A 174 -13.77 -7.35 2.40
C ILE A 174 -13.77 -5.82 2.43
N THR A 175 -14.35 -5.27 3.50
CA THR A 175 -14.17 -3.87 3.89
C THR A 175 -13.22 -3.78 5.08
N ILE A 176 -12.22 -2.91 5.01
CA ILE A 176 -11.31 -2.55 6.09
C ILE A 176 -11.63 -1.11 6.49
N GLN A 177 -11.78 -0.81 7.78
CA GLN A 177 -12.15 0.55 8.16
C GLN A 177 -11.65 0.97 9.54
N ASN A 178 -11.61 2.29 9.75
CA ASN A 178 -11.41 2.94 11.05
C ASN A 178 -10.15 2.46 11.80
N SER A 179 -9.06 2.25 11.09
CA SER A 179 -7.79 1.90 11.74
C SER A 179 -7.32 2.99 12.72
N PRO A 180 -6.72 2.63 13.84
CA PRO A 180 -6.00 3.58 14.68
C PRO A 180 -4.88 4.34 13.98
N MET A 181 -4.25 3.72 12.95
CA MET A 181 -3.17 4.25 12.13
C MET A 181 -3.29 3.67 10.71
N TRP A 182 -2.20 3.28 10.03
CA TRP A 182 -2.21 2.63 8.72
C TRP A 182 -3.09 1.39 8.70
N GLN A 183 -3.84 1.18 7.64
CA GLN A 183 -4.86 0.14 7.62
C GLN A 183 -4.33 -1.22 7.16
N LEU A 184 -3.70 -1.30 5.99
CA LEU A 184 -3.17 -2.54 5.44
C LEU A 184 -1.69 -2.40 5.08
N VAL A 185 -0.84 -3.15 5.74
CA VAL A 185 0.62 -3.03 5.58
C VAL A 185 1.27 -4.39 5.30
N PRO A 186 1.56 -4.71 4.05
CA PRO A 186 2.55 -5.73 3.73
C PRO A 186 3.96 -5.18 4.00
N TYR A 187 4.72 -5.84 4.88
CA TYR A 187 6.08 -5.46 5.27
C TYR A 187 7.06 -6.57 4.94
N TYR A 188 8.08 -6.27 4.13
CA TYR A 188 9.04 -7.27 3.63
C TYR A 188 8.36 -8.55 3.11
N SER A 189 7.20 -8.41 2.50
CA SER A 189 6.37 -9.51 2.01
C SER A 189 6.40 -9.61 0.49
N ASP A 190 6.04 -10.78 -0.04
CA ASP A 190 6.19 -11.12 -1.45
C ASP A 190 4.97 -11.87 -1.99
N ASP A 191 4.64 -11.64 -3.27
CA ASP A 191 3.50 -12.24 -3.96
C ASP A 191 2.16 -11.95 -3.27
N ILE A 192 1.66 -10.74 -3.52
CA ILE A 192 0.51 -10.17 -2.83
C ILE A 192 -0.57 -9.78 -3.83
N ASP A 193 -1.78 -10.28 -3.64
CA ASP A 193 -2.96 -9.94 -4.43
C ASP A 193 -4.01 -9.27 -3.54
N ILE A 194 -4.30 -8.00 -3.81
CA ILE A 194 -5.31 -7.20 -3.12
C ILE A 194 -6.36 -6.80 -4.15
N ARG A 195 -7.59 -7.31 -4.00
CA ARG A 195 -8.60 -7.09 -5.02
C ARG A 195 -10.02 -6.96 -4.49
N ASN A 196 -10.79 -6.07 -5.13
CA ASN A 196 -12.21 -5.85 -4.81
C ASN A 196 -12.43 -5.49 -3.33
N ILE A 197 -11.53 -4.75 -2.70
CA ILE A 197 -11.66 -4.34 -1.30
C ILE A 197 -12.07 -2.87 -1.19
N LYS A 198 -12.70 -2.54 -0.05
CA LYS A 198 -12.94 -1.15 0.34
C LYS A 198 -12.11 -0.83 1.57
N VAL A 199 -11.49 0.34 1.58
CA VAL A 199 -10.75 0.85 2.74
C VAL A 199 -11.28 2.23 3.11
N LEU A 200 -11.79 2.36 4.33
CA LEU A 200 -12.56 3.54 4.74
C LEU A 200 -12.05 4.11 6.06
N ALA A 201 -11.99 5.43 6.14
CA ALA A 201 -11.77 6.16 7.38
C ALA A 201 -12.29 7.60 7.23
N PRO A 202 -12.66 8.29 8.31
CA PRO A 202 -13.04 9.71 8.22
C PRO A 202 -11.94 10.57 7.59
N ALA A 203 -12.28 11.50 6.72
CA ALA A 203 -11.36 12.35 5.95
C ALA A 203 -10.32 13.13 6.80
N HIS A 204 -10.53 13.26 8.10
CA HIS A 204 -9.60 13.95 9.01
C HIS A 204 -9.00 13.04 10.08
N SER A 205 -9.09 11.73 9.91
CA SER A 205 -8.44 10.77 10.80
C SER A 205 -6.94 10.73 10.50
N PRO A 206 -6.07 10.88 11.51
CA PRO A 206 -4.63 11.03 11.28
C PRO A 206 -3.97 9.69 10.93
N ASN A 207 -3.21 9.67 9.84
CA ASN A 207 -2.40 8.54 9.38
C ASN A 207 -3.22 7.27 9.13
N THR A 208 -4.39 7.41 8.54
CA THR A 208 -5.24 6.28 8.17
C THR A 208 -5.02 5.89 6.71
N ASP A 209 -3.75 5.84 6.30
CA ASP A 209 -3.32 5.38 4.98
C ASP A 209 -4.01 4.04 4.66
N ALA A 210 -4.55 3.88 3.43
CA ALA A 210 -5.33 2.70 3.12
C ALA A 210 -4.45 1.46 2.89
N VAL A 211 -3.44 1.56 2.02
CA VAL A 211 -2.54 0.44 1.72
C VAL A 211 -1.10 0.93 1.64
N ASP A 212 -0.25 0.41 2.50
CA ASP A 212 1.17 0.74 2.59
C ASP A 212 2.08 -0.45 2.24
N PRO A 213 2.35 -0.74 0.97
CA PRO A 213 3.40 -1.69 0.62
C PRO A 213 4.75 -1.18 1.13
N PHE A 214 5.38 -1.91 2.07
CA PHE A 214 6.60 -1.47 2.70
C PHE A 214 7.73 -2.49 2.48
N SER A 215 8.76 -2.14 1.70
CA SER A 215 9.87 -3.04 1.31
C SER A 215 9.37 -4.39 0.76
N SER A 216 8.25 -4.38 0.06
CA SER A 216 7.55 -5.56 -0.42
C SER A 216 7.56 -5.65 -1.94
N SER A 217 7.35 -6.84 -2.50
CA SER A 217 7.50 -7.07 -3.93
C SER A 217 6.41 -7.95 -4.53
N ASN A 218 6.27 -7.86 -5.88
CA ASN A 218 5.31 -8.65 -6.66
C ASN A 218 3.87 -8.47 -6.17
N ILE A 219 3.43 -7.21 -6.17
CA ILE A 219 2.13 -6.79 -5.62
C ILE A 219 1.18 -6.43 -6.76
N ARG A 220 -0.04 -6.92 -6.68
CA ARG A 220 -1.16 -6.50 -7.51
C ARG A 220 -2.26 -5.93 -6.64
N ILE A 221 -2.67 -4.71 -6.94
CA ILE A 221 -3.81 -4.03 -6.31
C ILE A 221 -4.82 -3.71 -7.41
N THR A 222 -6.02 -4.30 -7.33
CA THR A 222 -7.05 -4.10 -8.34
C THR A 222 -8.42 -3.83 -7.72
N HIS A 223 -9.16 -2.89 -8.31
CA HIS A 223 -10.50 -2.52 -7.83
C HIS A 223 -10.50 -2.15 -6.33
N LEU A 224 -9.48 -1.40 -5.90
CA LEU A 224 -9.45 -0.80 -4.58
C LEU A 224 -10.33 0.46 -4.59
N TYR A 225 -11.27 0.53 -3.66
CA TYR A 225 -11.99 1.75 -3.31
C TYR A 225 -11.47 2.26 -1.99
N ALA A 226 -10.80 3.41 -1.98
CA ALA A 226 -10.28 4.03 -0.76
C ALA A 226 -10.93 5.40 -0.54
N ASP A 227 -11.35 5.64 0.70
CA ASP A 227 -11.89 6.92 1.19
C ASP A 227 -11.38 7.09 2.62
N VAL A 228 -10.23 7.80 2.75
CA VAL A 228 -9.43 7.76 3.98
C VAL A 228 -8.94 9.16 4.38
N GLY A 229 -8.26 9.26 5.51
CA GLY A 229 -7.78 10.54 6.04
C GLY A 229 -6.28 10.83 5.78
N ASP A 230 -5.58 9.92 5.11
CA ASP A 230 -4.18 10.07 4.70
C ASP A 230 -3.95 9.43 3.32
N ASP A 231 -2.78 8.91 2.97
CA ASP A 231 -2.51 8.39 1.62
C ASP A 231 -3.47 7.22 1.25
N ASP A 232 -4.06 7.22 0.05
CA ASP A 232 -4.88 6.12 -0.45
C ASP A 232 -4.03 4.89 -0.78
N ILE A 233 -2.83 5.10 -1.30
CA ILE A 233 -1.75 4.12 -1.35
C ILE A 233 -0.46 4.87 -1.02
N ALA A 234 0.37 4.31 -0.13
CA ALA A 234 1.72 4.84 0.10
C ALA A 234 2.78 3.74 0.01
N ILE A 235 3.50 3.70 -1.11
CA ILE A 235 4.58 2.75 -1.33
C ILE A 235 5.82 3.22 -0.58
N LYS A 236 6.28 2.44 0.39
CA LYS A 236 7.37 2.76 1.32
C LYS A 236 8.49 1.72 1.26
N SER A 237 9.73 2.09 1.68
CA SER A 237 10.86 1.16 1.72
C SER A 237 12.01 1.67 2.60
N GLY A 238 11.85 1.56 3.90
CA GLY A 238 12.83 1.98 4.90
C GLY A 238 12.60 3.38 5.46
N PRO A 239 12.83 3.55 6.78
CA PRO A 239 12.52 4.79 7.50
C PRO A 239 13.51 5.92 7.20
N ALA A 240 13.19 7.12 7.67
CA ALA A 240 14.11 8.24 7.68
C ALA A 240 15.38 7.90 8.51
N ASN A 241 16.53 8.39 8.05
CA ASN A 241 17.84 8.14 8.66
C ASN A 241 18.17 6.64 8.84
N SER A 242 17.57 5.78 8.01
CA SER A 242 17.84 4.35 8.09
C SER A 242 19.34 4.04 8.00
N PRO A 243 19.89 3.23 8.90
CA PRO A 243 21.27 2.76 8.76
C PRO A 243 21.45 1.80 7.59
N GLY A 244 20.36 1.25 7.06
CA GLY A 244 20.37 0.21 6.03
C GLY A 244 20.92 -1.15 6.52
N PRO A 245 21.02 -2.13 5.61
CA PRO A 245 20.42 -2.08 4.29
C PRO A 245 18.90 -2.15 4.34
N ASP A 246 18.22 -1.49 3.38
CA ASP A 246 16.78 -1.56 3.20
C ASP A 246 16.46 -2.19 1.84
N SER A 247 15.43 -3.02 1.79
CA SER A 247 14.95 -3.58 0.51
C SER A 247 14.03 -2.60 -0.20
N PRO A 248 14.10 -2.47 -1.52
CA PRO A 248 13.15 -1.66 -2.27
C PRO A 248 11.75 -2.28 -2.27
N SER A 249 10.73 -1.44 -2.42
CA SER A 249 9.42 -1.87 -2.89
C SER A 249 9.45 -1.93 -4.42
N ARG A 250 9.03 -3.07 -5.01
CA ARG A 250 9.17 -3.29 -6.46
C ARG A 250 8.15 -4.22 -7.08
N ASN A 251 8.01 -4.12 -8.41
CA ASN A 251 7.07 -4.93 -9.19
C ASN A 251 5.63 -4.79 -8.66
N ILE A 252 5.14 -3.55 -8.62
CA ILE A 252 3.81 -3.22 -8.11
C ILE A 252 2.92 -2.76 -9.26
N THR A 253 1.77 -3.41 -9.40
CA THR A 253 0.74 -3.05 -10.38
C THR A 253 -0.52 -2.63 -9.66
N ILE A 254 -1.05 -1.44 -10.00
CA ILE A 254 -2.25 -0.85 -9.40
C ILE A 254 -3.21 -0.52 -10.53
N THR A 255 -4.38 -1.14 -10.56
CA THR A 255 -5.31 -0.92 -11.67
C THR A 255 -6.76 -0.81 -11.22
N ASP A 256 -7.54 -0.03 -11.98
CA ASP A 256 -8.99 0.05 -11.82
C ASP A 256 -9.41 0.49 -10.40
N CYS A 257 -8.70 1.47 -9.82
CA CYS A 257 -8.92 1.95 -8.45
C CYS A 257 -9.66 3.29 -8.42
N THR A 258 -10.38 3.53 -7.33
CA THR A 258 -11.07 4.79 -7.06
C THR A 258 -10.65 5.33 -5.70
N PHE A 259 -10.19 6.58 -5.66
CA PHE A 259 -9.71 7.27 -4.46
C PHE A 259 -10.54 8.52 -4.19
N LEU A 260 -11.12 8.59 -2.99
CA LEU A 260 -11.93 9.71 -2.52
C LEU A 260 -11.31 10.26 -1.25
N HIS A 261 -11.29 11.58 -1.07
CA HIS A 261 -10.56 12.23 0.03
C HIS A 261 -9.09 11.75 0.09
N GLY A 262 -8.49 11.68 1.24
CA GLY A 262 -7.12 11.20 1.36
C GLY A 262 -6.05 12.06 0.66
N HIS A 263 -4.83 11.52 0.63
CA HIS A 263 -3.69 12.23 0.04
C HIS A 263 -3.25 11.68 -1.34
N GLY A 264 -4.04 10.79 -1.94
CA GLY A 264 -3.84 10.23 -3.28
C GLY A 264 -2.87 9.05 -3.33
N LEU A 265 -2.34 8.77 -4.54
CA LEU A 265 -1.39 7.69 -4.78
C LEU A 265 0.03 8.19 -4.56
N SER A 266 0.65 7.75 -3.48
CA SER A 266 1.98 8.18 -3.05
C SER A 266 3.05 7.10 -3.22
N ILE A 267 4.24 7.50 -3.66
CA ILE A 267 5.50 6.77 -3.52
C ILE A 267 6.35 7.57 -2.53
N GLY A 268 6.63 7.02 -1.36
CA GLY A 268 7.32 7.70 -0.26
C GLY A 268 6.36 8.18 0.84
N SER A 269 6.86 9.00 1.76
CA SER A 269 8.18 9.66 1.83
C SER A 269 9.31 8.74 2.28
N GLU A 270 9.03 7.70 3.06
CA GLU A 270 9.99 6.74 3.61
C GLU A 270 10.40 5.75 2.51
N ILE A 271 11.47 6.05 1.76
CA ILE A 271 11.97 5.23 0.64
C ILE A 271 13.49 5.06 0.67
N ALA A 272 14.06 4.87 1.85
CA ALA A 272 15.49 4.62 2.03
C ALA A 272 16.00 3.32 1.34
N GLY A 273 15.10 2.42 0.97
CA GLY A 273 15.38 1.22 0.16
C GLY A 273 15.13 1.40 -1.34
N GLY A 274 14.48 2.49 -1.76
CA GLY A 274 14.09 2.73 -3.15
C GLY A 274 12.72 2.16 -3.53
N ALA A 275 12.26 2.51 -4.74
CA ALA A 275 11.00 2.04 -5.32
C ALA A 275 11.15 1.85 -6.83
N GLN A 276 10.85 0.66 -7.36
CA GLN A 276 11.18 0.30 -8.73
C GLN A 276 10.09 -0.53 -9.41
N ASN A 277 9.91 -0.35 -10.73
CA ASN A 277 8.94 -1.10 -11.53
C ASN A 277 7.52 -1.00 -10.95
N ILE A 278 6.99 0.22 -10.89
CA ILE A 278 5.64 0.51 -10.41
C ILE A 278 4.81 0.99 -11.58
N HIS A 279 3.67 0.34 -11.77
CA HIS A 279 2.72 0.67 -12.81
C HIS A 279 1.34 0.91 -12.23
N ALA A 280 0.75 2.09 -12.49
CA ALA A 280 -0.61 2.43 -12.09
C ALA A 280 -1.43 2.81 -13.35
N GLU A 281 -2.62 2.23 -13.49
CA GLU A 281 -3.42 2.40 -14.69
C GLU A 281 -4.92 2.41 -14.38
N ARG A 282 -5.68 3.25 -15.06
CA ARG A 282 -7.13 3.43 -14.89
C ARG A 282 -7.52 3.74 -13.44
N ILE A 283 -6.95 4.88 -12.95
CA ILE A 283 -7.20 5.35 -11.58
C ILE A 283 -8.07 6.61 -11.63
N HIS A 284 -9.13 6.61 -10.85
CA HIS A 284 -10.00 7.75 -10.65
C HIS A 284 -9.78 8.39 -9.29
N PHE A 285 -9.56 9.72 -9.26
CA PHE A 285 -9.45 10.53 -8.05
C PHE A 285 -10.59 11.56 -8.01
N ASP A 286 -11.28 11.67 -6.88
CA ASP A 286 -12.30 12.70 -6.65
C ASP A 286 -12.12 13.35 -5.27
N GLY A 287 -11.63 14.59 -5.25
CA GLY A 287 -11.49 15.39 -4.03
C GLY A 287 -10.27 15.07 -3.14
N THR A 288 -9.30 14.29 -3.61
CA THR A 288 -8.07 14.00 -2.86
C THR A 288 -7.15 15.23 -2.74
N ASP A 289 -6.27 15.24 -1.75
CA ASP A 289 -5.26 16.30 -1.59
C ASP A 289 -4.24 16.30 -2.73
N ASN A 290 -3.86 15.13 -3.21
CA ASN A 290 -3.01 14.98 -4.39
C ASN A 290 -3.55 13.87 -5.30
N GLY A 291 -3.23 13.93 -6.56
CA GLY A 291 -3.41 12.81 -7.48
C GLY A 291 -2.20 11.89 -7.41
N ILE A 292 -1.24 12.06 -8.33
CA ILE A 292 0.04 11.37 -8.32
C ILE A 292 1.02 12.11 -7.42
N ARG A 293 1.65 11.38 -6.50
CA ARG A 293 2.61 11.96 -5.56
C ARG A 293 3.86 11.09 -5.38
N ILE A 294 5.03 11.55 -5.82
CA ILE A 294 6.33 10.93 -5.53
C ILE A 294 7.09 11.89 -4.63
N LYS A 295 7.42 11.44 -3.41
CA LYS A 295 7.95 12.33 -2.36
C LYS A 295 9.08 11.67 -1.58
N ALA A 296 10.17 12.40 -1.35
CA ALA A 296 11.24 12.00 -0.44
C ALA A 296 11.94 13.22 0.15
N ASN A 297 13.00 12.99 0.91
CA ASN A 297 13.91 14.02 1.40
C ASN A 297 15.32 13.42 1.50
N ARG A 298 16.32 14.26 1.70
CA ARG A 298 17.75 13.88 1.81
C ARG A 298 18.06 12.85 2.89
N ASP A 299 17.18 12.68 3.88
CA ASP A 299 17.35 11.75 5.01
C ASP A 299 16.63 10.40 4.81
N ARG A 300 15.92 10.20 3.68
CA ARG A 300 15.02 9.04 3.49
C ARG A 300 14.81 8.61 2.05
N GLY A 301 15.63 9.07 1.12
CA GLY A 301 15.55 8.75 -0.29
C GLY A 301 16.44 7.57 -0.68
N ASN A 302 16.31 7.18 -1.93
CA ASN A 302 17.15 6.24 -2.66
C ASN A 302 16.69 6.27 -4.13
N ASP A 303 17.01 5.23 -4.91
CA ASP A 303 16.60 5.07 -6.30
C ASP A 303 15.08 4.87 -6.44
N VAL A 304 14.43 5.77 -7.18
CA VAL A 304 13.01 5.65 -7.56
C VAL A 304 12.94 5.71 -9.08
N SER A 305 12.67 4.56 -9.70
CA SER A 305 12.82 4.41 -11.14
C SER A 305 11.83 3.45 -11.78
N HIS A 306 11.65 3.57 -13.11
CA HIS A 306 10.74 2.75 -13.91
C HIS A 306 9.31 2.82 -13.39
N ILE A 307 8.84 4.06 -13.22
CA ILE A 307 7.50 4.35 -12.72
C ILE A 307 6.61 4.79 -13.89
N SER A 308 5.43 4.21 -13.99
CA SER A 308 4.48 4.59 -15.03
C SER A 308 3.06 4.75 -14.51
N PHE A 309 2.42 5.84 -14.97
CA PHE A 309 1.01 6.12 -14.72
C PHE A 309 0.31 6.27 -16.06
N ARG A 310 -0.83 5.60 -16.24
CA ARG A 310 -1.60 5.64 -17.48
C ARG A 310 -3.10 5.73 -17.20
N ASP A 311 -3.82 6.42 -18.08
CA ASP A 311 -5.28 6.53 -18.02
C ASP A 311 -5.76 7.02 -16.65
N ILE A 312 -5.31 8.21 -16.26
CA ILE A 312 -5.58 8.80 -14.94
C ILE A 312 -6.63 9.90 -15.09
N ASP A 313 -7.69 9.81 -14.30
CA ASP A 313 -8.75 10.79 -14.24
C ASP A 313 -8.85 11.43 -12.86
N MET A 314 -8.85 12.76 -12.81
CA MET A 314 -8.84 13.55 -11.57
C MET A 314 -9.90 14.63 -11.60
N LYS A 315 -10.69 14.67 -10.54
CA LYS A 315 -11.70 15.71 -10.33
C LYS A 315 -11.50 16.35 -8.95
N ASP A 316 -11.48 17.71 -8.94
CA ASP A 316 -11.40 18.51 -7.70
C ASP A 316 -10.22 18.12 -6.78
N VAL A 317 -9.12 17.62 -7.35
CA VAL A 317 -7.90 17.27 -6.62
C VAL A 317 -7.11 18.55 -6.31
N LYS A 318 -6.61 18.71 -5.07
CA LYS A 318 -5.88 19.95 -4.73
C LYS A 318 -4.62 20.13 -5.56
N ASN A 319 -3.78 19.08 -5.67
CA ASN A 319 -2.58 19.09 -6.51
C ASN A 319 -2.60 17.89 -7.46
N ALA A 320 -2.69 18.12 -8.76
CA ALA A 320 -2.79 17.01 -9.70
C ALA A 320 -1.50 16.15 -9.71
N LEU A 321 -0.33 16.79 -9.69
CA LEU A 321 0.95 16.11 -9.83
C LEU A 321 2.00 16.68 -8.86
N ILE A 322 2.55 15.88 -7.98
CA ILE A 322 3.67 16.22 -7.11
C ILE A 322 4.78 15.20 -7.28
N ILE A 323 5.90 15.59 -7.87
CA ILE A 323 7.14 14.81 -7.90
C ILE A 323 8.21 15.66 -7.20
N SER A 324 8.55 15.34 -5.95
CA SER A 324 9.39 16.23 -5.15
C SER A 324 10.38 15.48 -4.27
N GLU A 325 11.64 15.87 -4.36
CA GLU A 325 12.71 15.42 -3.48
C GLU A 325 12.86 16.29 -2.23
N PHE A 326 11.82 17.07 -1.91
CA PHE A 326 11.67 17.86 -0.69
C PHE A 326 10.39 17.46 0.04
N TYR A 327 10.54 17.05 1.30
CA TYR A 327 9.43 16.64 2.17
C TYR A 327 9.70 17.10 3.62
N PRO A 328 8.71 17.59 4.35
CA PRO A 328 7.28 17.68 3.97
C PRO A 328 6.91 18.89 3.10
N LYS A 329 7.82 19.80 2.89
CA LYS A 329 7.56 21.04 2.14
C LYS A 329 8.57 21.22 1.02
N ILE A 330 8.09 21.64 -0.15
CA ILE A 330 8.93 22.17 -1.22
C ILE A 330 9.42 23.54 -0.75
N LEU A 331 10.74 23.72 -0.72
CA LEU A 331 11.36 24.99 -0.31
C LEU A 331 11.32 26.01 -1.47
N PRO A 332 11.32 27.30 -1.17
CA PRO A 332 11.51 28.34 -2.20
C PRO A 332 12.81 28.10 -2.98
N PRO A 333 12.87 28.47 -4.27
CA PRO A 333 14.05 28.25 -5.11
C PRO A 333 15.36 28.79 -4.54
N ASP A 334 15.30 29.94 -3.86
CA ASP A 334 16.48 30.61 -3.26
C ASP A 334 17.03 29.85 -2.03
N ASP A 335 16.22 28.97 -1.43
CA ASP A 335 16.60 28.15 -0.28
C ASP A 335 17.10 26.75 -0.69
N LEU A 336 17.19 26.46 -1.98
CA LEU A 336 17.60 25.15 -2.52
C LEU A 336 19.13 25.04 -2.64
N ALA A 337 19.86 25.19 -1.55
CA ALA A 337 21.30 24.97 -1.56
C ALA A 337 21.64 23.50 -1.81
N SER A 338 22.69 23.28 -2.63
CA SER A 338 23.23 21.93 -2.87
C SER A 338 23.85 21.37 -1.59
N ALA A 339 23.73 20.05 -1.40
CA ALA A 339 24.29 19.31 -0.28
C ALA A 339 25.11 18.10 -0.80
N PRO A 340 26.02 17.52 0.02
CA PRO A 340 26.71 16.31 -0.36
C PRO A 340 25.73 15.15 -0.62
N VAL A 341 25.97 14.42 -1.72
CA VAL A 341 25.20 13.19 -2.02
C VAL A 341 25.57 12.09 -1.03
N THR A 342 24.57 11.46 -0.47
CA THR A 342 24.68 10.34 0.49
C THR A 342 23.91 9.13 -0.02
N ARG A 343 23.96 8.01 0.70
CA ARG A 343 23.11 6.84 0.43
C ARG A 343 21.61 7.16 0.48
N LEU A 344 21.23 8.14 1.27
CA LEU A 344 19.83 8.53 1.48
C LEU A 344 19.39 9.71 0.61
N THR A 345 20.27 10.21 -0.27
CA THR A 345 19.86 11.21 -1.25
C THR A 345 18.89 10.58 -2.25
N PRO A 346 17.68 11.13 -2.43
CA PRO A 346 16.74 10.65 -3.45
C PRO A 346 17.34 10.76 -4.84
N HIS A 347 17.00 9.81 -5.69
CA HIS A 347 17.34 9.82 -7.10
C HIS A 347 16.13 9.35 -7.90
N PHE A 348 15.34 10.31 -8.40
CA PHE A 348 14.11 10.02 -9.15
C PHE A 348 14.39 10.09 -10.64
N HIS A 349 14.09 9.00 -11.36
CA HIS A 349 14.28 8.94 -12.80
C HIS A 349 13.38 7.94 -13.51
N ASP A 350 13.30 8.03 -14.84
CA ASP A 350 12.49 7.13 -15.69
C ASP A 350 11.01 7.07 -15.24
N ILE A 351 10.36 8.24 -15.17
CA ILE A 351 8.98 8.40 -14.77
C ILE A 351 8.14 8.78 -15.99
N THR A 352 7.14 7.99 -16.33
CA THR A 352 6.24 8.26 -17.45
C THR A 352 4.82 8.48 -16.96
N ILE A 353 4.16 9.54 -17.45
CA ILE A 353 2.75 9.80 -17.24
C ILE A 353 2.09 9.93 -18.61
N ASP A 354 1.13 9.07 -18.90
CA ASP A 354 0.45 8.98 -20.20
C ASP A 354 -1.07 9.01 -20.01
N ASN A 355 -1.74 9.88 -20.79
CA ASN A 355 -3.19 10.03 -20.77
C ASN A 355 -3.74 10.39 -19.37
N LEU A 356 -3.46 11.63 -18.94
CA LEU A 356 -3.96 12.17 -17.67
C LEU A 356 -4.89 13.35 -17.91
N THR A 357 -6.08 13.32 -17.33
CA THR A 357 -7.01 14.43 -17.28
C THR A 357 -7.23 14.87 -15.84
N ALA A 358 -7.08 16.16 -15.56
CA ALA A 358 -7.37 16.74 -14.25
C ALA A 358 -8.21 18.02 -14.41
N VAL A 359 -9.36 18.06 -13.75
CA VAL A 359 -10.31 19.17 -13.81
C VAL A 359 -10.63 19.67 -12.40
N GLY A 360 -10.67 21.00 -12.23
CA GLY A 360 -11.03 21.61 -10.95
C GLY A 360 -9.92 21.62 -9.90
N SER A 361 -8.68 21.34 -10.28
CA SER A 361 -7.55 21.31 -9.35
C SER A 361 -7.18 22.69 -8.82
N ALA A 362 -6.75 22.79 -7.58
CA ALA A 362 -6.20 24.03 -7.05
C ALA A 362 -4.79 24.33 -7.60
N SER A 363 -4.04 23.29 -8.00
CA SER A 363 -2.75 23.41 -8.66
C SER A 363 -2.51 22.26 -9.63
N ALA A 364 -1.92 22.55 -10.79
CA ALA A 364 -1.40 21.50 -11.66
C ALA A 364 -0.24 20.73 -10.99
N GLY A 365 0.49 21.36 -10.06
CA GLY A 365 1.44 20.71 -9.20
C GLY A 365 2.88 21.19 -9.31
N ALA A 366 3.81 20.30 -8.99
CA ALA A 366 5.24 20.60 -8.99
C ALA A 366 6.10 19.37 -9.31
N ILE A 367 7.17 19.58 -10.10
CA ILE A 367 8.25 18.62 -10.32
C ILE A 367 9.54 19.30 -9.87
N VAL A 368 10.03 18.94 -8.66
CA VAL A 368 11.11 19.68 -7.99
C VAL A 368 12.15 18.72 -7.44
N GLY A 369 13.29 18.66 -8.13
CA GLY A 369 14.46 17.89 -7.73
C GLY A 369 15.44 18.65 -6.87
N LEU A 370 16.39 17.91 -6.29
CA LEU A 370 17.53 18.47 -5.57
C LEU A 370 18.55 19.06 -6.54
N PRO A 371 19.24 20.15 -6.19
CA PRO A 371 20.32 20.69 -7.04
C PRO A 371 21.45 19.71 -7.27
N GLU A 372 21.80 18.89 -6.28
CA GLU A 372 22.84 17.85 -6.34
C GLU A 372 22.40 16.54 -6.99
N ALA A 373 21.10 16.27 -7.08
CA ALA A 373 20.51 15.07 -7.68
C ALA A 373 19.22 15.46 -8.43
N PRO A 374 19.32 16.15 -9.58
CA PRO A 374 18.13 16.55 -10.31
C PRO A 374 17.30 15.36 -10.78
N ILE A 375 15.98 15.51 -10.77
CA ILE A 375 15.06 14.51 -11.33
C ILE A 375 15.31 14.35 -12.82
N ALA A 376 15.47 13.13 -13.32
CA ALA A 376 15.79 12.84 -14.70
C ALA A 376 14.72 12.03 -15.42
N GLY A 377 14.61 12.19 -16.76
CA GLY A 377 13.81 11.30 -17.60
C GLY A 377 12.32 11.29 -17.25
N VAL A 378 11.72 12.43 -16.88
CA VAL A 378 10.27 12.55 -16.74
C VAL A 378 9.66 12.77 -18.13
N VAL A 379 8.76 11.86 -18.52
CA VAL A 379 8.09 11.88 -19.82
C VAL A 379 6.59 12.03 -19.64
N LEU A 380 6.02 13.09 -20.25
CA LEU A 380 4.60 13.44 -20.15
C LEU A 380 3.94 13.32 -21.52
N HIS A 381 2.93 12.46 -21.68
CA HIS A 381 2.17 12.31 -22.90
C HIS A 381 0.68 12.51 -22.65
N ASN A 382 0.02 13.31 -23.53
CA ASN A 382 -1.43 13.52 -23.48
C ASN A 382 -1.94 13.95 -22.09
N LEU A 383 -1.34 14.99 -21.52
CA LEU A 383 -1.79 15.56 -20.25
C LEU A 383 -2.69 16.76 -20.47
N HIS A 384 -3.88 16.73 -19.87
CA HIS A 384 -4.85 17.82 -19.89
C HIS A 384 -5.19 18.23 -18.46
N ILE A 385 -4.60 19.32 -17.97
CA ILE A 385 -4.78 19.78 -16.59
C ILE A 385 -5.41 21.18 -16.61
N SER A 386 -6.58 21.32 -15.99
CA SER A 386 -7.23 22.60 -15.70
C SER A 386 -7.18 22.87 -14.20
N ALA A 387 -6.47 23.94 -13.81
CA ALA A 387 -6.20 24.25 -12.41
C ALA A 387 -6.21 25.75 -12.13
N ALA A 388 -6.30 26.14 -10.86
CA ALA A 388 -6.14 27.54 -10.48
C ALA A 388 -4.69 28.00 -10.69
N ARG A 389 -3.70 27.20 -10.33
CA ARG A 389 -2.26 27.48 -10.55
C ARG A 389 -1.61 26.44 -11.45
N GLY A 390 -0.60 26.88 -12.22
CA GLY A 390 0.12 26.04 -13.17
C GLY A 390 1.07 25.01 -12.53
N LEU A 391 1.83 24.32 -13.39
CA LEU A 391 2.85 23.35 -13.03
C LEU A 391 4.20 24.05 -12.85
N THR A 392 4.86 23.87 -11.72
CA THR A 392 6.21 24.38 -11.44
C THR A 392 7.25 23.30 -11.69
N ILE A 393 8.32 23.61 -12.40
CA ILE A 393 9.41 22.67 -12.69
C ILE A 393 10.74 23.31 -12.27
N SER A 394 11.51 22.63 -11.41
CA SER A 394 12.83 23.05 -10.92
C SER A 394 13.76 21.86 -10.74
N ASN A 395 15.05 22.00 -11.09
CA ASN A 395 16.04 20.92 -11.01
C ASN A 395 15.51 19.56 -11.55
N ALA A 396 14.90 19.60 -12.72
CA ALA A 396 14.29 18.43 -13.34
C ALA A 396 14.41 18.47 -14.87
N GLU A 397 14.54 17.27 -15.47
CA GLU A 397 14.46 17.07 -16.92
C GLU A 397 13.10 16.50 -17.29
N VAL A 398 12.30 17.28 -18.01
CA VAL A 398 10.92 16.95 -18.39
C VAL A 398 10.75 17.08 -19.88
N SER A 399 10.29 16.03 -20.54
CA SER A 399 9.99 16.01 -21.97
C SER A 399 8.58 15.46 -22.21
N GLY A 400 8.05 15.69 -23.42
CA GLY A 400 6.74 15.11 -23.76
C GLY A 400 6.03 15.78 -24.91
N THR A 401 4.86 15.21 -25.22
CA THR A 401 3.98 15.68 -26.32
C THR A 401 2.53 15.70 -25.86
N GLY A 402 1.74 16.63 -26.43
CA GLY A 402 0.32 16.76 -26.09
C GLY A 402 0.07 17.25 -24.65
N VAL A 403 0.98 18.02 -24.08
CA VAL A 403 0.87 18.53 -22.71
C VAL A 403 0.16 19.88 -22.72
N GLN A 404 -1.02 19.92 -22.13
CA GLN A 404 -1.85 21.12 -22.02
C GLN A 404 -2.14 21.40 -20.54
N VAL A 405 -1.59 22.50 -20.02
CA VAL A 405 -1.88 23.01 -18.69
C VAL A 405 -2.60 24.34 -18.84
N GLN A 406 -3.80 24.44 -18.30
CA GLN A 406 -4.56 25.70 -18.21
C GLN A 406 -4.51 26.17 -16.76
N ALA A 407 -3.94 27.35 -16.54
CA ALA A 407 -3.86 28.00 -15.23
C ALA A 407 -4.73 29.24 -15.23
N ALA A 408 -5.59 29.40 -14.22
CA ALA A 408 -6.36 30.62 -14.03
C ALA A 408 -5.47 31.80 -13.56
N GLU A 409 -4.40 31.47 -12.85
CA GLU A 409 -3.44 32.40 -12.25
C GLU A 409 -2.00 32.01 -12.59
N GLY A 410 -1.17 32.97 -13.00
CA GLY A 410 0.24 32.77 -13.28
C GLY A 410 0.52 32.07 -14.62
N GLU A 411 1.73 31.53 -14.73
CA GLU A 411 2.17 30.79 -15.92
C GLU A 411 1.62 29.36 -15.91
N PRO A 412 1.12 28.84 -17.04
CA PRO A 412 0.69 27.45 -17.13
C PRO A 412 1.80 26.46 -16.74
N ILE A 413 3.05 26.73 -17.17
CA ILE A 413 4.24 25.96 -16.84
C ILE A 413 5.36 26.92 -16.45
N ALA A 414 5.63 27.03 -15.16
CA ALA A 414 6.68 27.88 -14.61
C ALA A 414 8.00 27.09 -14.53
N LYS A 415 8.99 27.55 -15.34
CA LYS A 415 10.34 26.95 -15.35
C LYS A 415 11.24 27.73 -14.40
N GLN A 416 11.82 27.03 -13.43
CA GLN A 416 12.72 27.61 -12.43
C GLN A 416 14.16 27.11 -12.60
N ALA A 417 15.03 27.44 -11.64
CA ALA A 417 16.45 27.05 -11.67
C ALA A 417 16.66 25.54 -11.95
N GLY A 418 17.59 25.21 -12.83
CA GLY A 418 17.92 23.83 -13.17
C GLY A 418 16.89 23.07 -14.00
N ALA A 419 15.77 23.69 -14.38
CA ALA A 419 14.73 23.05 -15.20
C ALA A 419 15.18 22.89 -16.66
N ARG A 420 15.10 21.67 -17.21
CA ARG A 420 15.27 21.34 -18.62
C ARG A 420 13.94 20.82 -19.15
N VAL A 421 13.23 21.65 -19.91
CA VAL A 421 11.84 21.36 -20.32
C VAL A 421 11.73 21.39 -21.84
N ASN A 422 11.33 20.26 -22.43
CA ASN A 422 11.05 20.08 -23.85
C ASN A 422 9.64 19.48 -24.02
N LEU A 423 8.62 20.32 -24.02
CA LEU A 423 7.21 19.94 -24.19
C LEU A 423 6.69 20.48 -25.53
N GLN A 424 5.97 19.64 -26.30
CA GLN A 424 5.40 19.93 -27.60
C GLN A 424 3.88 19.77 -27.61
#